data_3c2e658c1aa260cb439e05e4e1f18797
#
_entry.id   3c2e658c1aa260cb439e05e4e1f18797
#
_cell.length_a   1.000
_cell.length_b   1.000
_cell.length_c   1.000
_cell.angle_alpha   90.00
_cell.angle_beta   90.00
_cell.angle_gamma   90.00
#
_symmetry.space_group_name_H-M   'P 1'
#
loop_
_entity.id
_entity.type
_entity.pdbx_description
1 polymer ?
#
loop_
_entity_poly.entity_id
_entity_poly.type
_entity_poly.pdbx_seq_one_letter_code
_entity_poly.pdbx_strand_id
1 'polypeptide(L)'
;MSQSHPSRNMLNPQSQIDSSPEDTLSTDLAAEVTAAIAPQRRRPAKSKGIQPSFKALIGLTLLTALLLTPFVFSDYYLDELRSRSVELHRFLRGELYKQATGYVALAFVVLEMLLTVRKRGRGWIANIKLPGSVLFWRSFHIFAGVALLAVVLVHTLGANGLNFNAVFLWVFFATTLTALVGVGTETGIVESTRKSFGKLPITGRVLTKGPLIRGLRAVWLASHIFFVCVFAVMLVFHIALAYYYQ
;
A
#
# COMPACT_ATOMS: atom_id res chain seq x y z
N MET A 1 48.76 40.55 27.18
CA MET A 1 50.05 39.89 27.49
C MET A 1 49.78 38.41 27.50
N SER A 2 50.18 37.68 26.47
CA SER A 2 50.73 36.36 26.43
C SER A 2 50.91 35.94 24.97
N GLN A 3 52.14 35.70 24.61
CA GLN A 3 52.64 35.46 23.26
C GLN A 3 52.41 34.02 22.82
N SER A 4 51.93 33.84 21.59
CA SER A 4 51.87 32.56 20.90
C SER A 4 53.16 32.31 20.10
N HIS A 5 53.85 31.22 20.37
CA HIS A 5 54.99 30.71 19.61
C HIS A 5 54.49 29.92 18.38
N PRO A 6 55.10 30.10 17.19
CA PRO A 6 54.85 29.22 16.05
C PRO A 6 55.94 28.09 16.02
N SER A 7 55.48 26.84 16.02
CA SER A 7 56.29 25.66 15.83
C SER A 7 56.67 25.52 14.34
N ARG A 8 57.96 25.58 14.06
CA ARG A 8 58.57 25.23 12.78
C ARG A 8 58.47 23.72 12.50
N ASN A 9 57.72 23.34 11.47
CA ASN A 9 57.84 22.02 10.91
C ASN A 9 59.02 21.97 9.94
N MET A 10 60.01 21.16 10.31
CA MET A 10 61.15 20.80 9.44
C MET A 10 60.65 19.83 8.35
N LEU A 11 60.80 20.25 7.10
CA LEU A 11 60.66 19.43 5.91
C LEU A 11 61.79 18.38 5.89
N ASN A 12 61.42 17.11 5.87
CA ASN A 12 62.32 16.01 5.63
C ASN A 12 62.33 15.70 4.12
N PRO A 13 63.40 15.97 3.40
CA PRO A 13 63.49 15.68 1.98
C PRO A 13 64.19 14.32 1.76
N GLN A 14 63.45 13.22 1.82
CA GLN A 14 63.97 11.93 1.31
C GLN A 14 62.82 10.91 1.26
N SER A 15 62.22 10.74 0.08
CA SER A 15 61.84 9.47 -0.57
C SER A 15 61.00 9.75 -1.82
N GLN A 16 61.61 10.43 -2.81
CA GLN A 16 61.16 10.19 -4.19
C GLN A 16 61.78 8.86 -4.62
N ILE A 17 61.06 7.78 -4.39
CA ILE A 17 61.31 6.52 -5.06
C ILE A 17 60.75 6.69 -6.46
N ASP A 18 61.68 6.78 -7.41
CA ASP A 18 61.44 6.81 -8.85
C ASP A 18 60.78 5.48 -9.25
N SER A 19 59.45 5.45 -9.34
CA SER A 19 58.71 4.30 -9.83
C SER A 19 58.84 4.30 -11.36
N SER A 20 59.57 3.32 -11.88
CA SER A 20 59.73 3.07 -13.32
C SER A 20 58.37 3.00 -14.01
N PRO A 21 58.20 3.57 -15.24
CA PRO A 21 56.94 3.50 -16.00
C PRO A 21 56.44 2.08 -16.29
N GLU A 22 57.29 1.08 -16.22
CA GLU A 22 56.97 -0.34 -16.43
C GLU A 22 56.17 -0.95 -15.26
N ASP A 23 56.41 -0.48 -14.03
CA ASP A 23 55.67 -0.99 -12.85
C ASP A 23 54.21 -0.50 -12.79
N THR A 24 53.95 0.70 -13.31
CA THR A 24 52.56 1.24 -13.36
C THR A 24 51.74 0.52 -14.43
N LEU A 25 52.31 0.20 -15.57
CA LEU A 25 51.60 -0.48 -16.67
C LEU A 25 51.25 -1.94 -16.28
N SER A 26 52.08 -2.62 -15.52
CA SER A 26 51.84 -3.99 -15.07
C SER A 26 50.76 -4.05 -13.99
N THR A 27 50.66 -3.02 -13.15
CA THR A 27 49.67 -2.93 -12.07
C THR A 27 48.29 -2.61 -12.64
N ASP A 28 48.21 -1.73 -13.64
CA ASP A 28 46.92 -1.39 -14.29
C ASP A 28 46.39 -2.56 -15.11
N LEU A 29 47.25 -3.31 -15.84
CA LEU A 29 46.85 -4.52 -16.54
C LEU A 29 46.34 -5.62 -15.59
N ALA A 30 47.00 -5.80 -14.44
CA ALA A 30 46.60 -6.77 -13.43
C ALA A 30 45.25 -6.37 -12.78
N ALA A 31 45.00 -5.08 -12.56
CA ALA A 31 43.73 -4.56 -12.03
C ALA A 31 42.59 -4.73 -13.05
N GLU A 32 42.86 -4.48 -14.33
CA GLU A 32 41.87 -4.64 -15.41
C GLU A 32 41.49 -6.11 -15.62
N VAL A 33 42.46 -7.03 -15.60
CA VAL A 33 42.26 -8.48 -15.71
C VAL A 33 41.50 -8.98 -14.47
N THR A 34 41.77 -8.48 -13.27
CA THR A 34 41.09 -8.86 -12.04
C THR A 34 39.66 -8.35 -12.05
N ALA A 35 39.40 -7.15 -12.58
CA ALA A 35 38.06 -6.61 -12.74
C ALA A 35 37.23 -7.38 -13.79
N ALA A 36 37.89 -7.87 -14.86
CA ALA A 36 37.24 -8.67 -15.91
C ALA A 36 36.92 -10.11 -15.44
N ILE A 37 37.71 -10.68 -14.49
CA ILE A 37 37.48 -12.01 -13.93
C ILE A 37 36.58 -11.97 -12.71
N ALA A 38 36.33 -10.81 -12.12
CA ALA A 38 35.41 -10.69 -10.98
C ALA A 38 34.04 -11.29 -11.37
N PRO A 39 33.56 -12.33 -10.66
CA PRO A 39 32.29 -12.95 -11.01
C PRO A 39 31.20 -11.89 -10.99
N GLN A 40 30.64 -11.57 -12.17
CA GLN A 40 29.51 -10.69 -12.27
C GLN A 40 28.46 -11.19 -11.28
N ARG A 41 28.27 -10.50 -10.16
CA ARG A 41 27.21 -10.81 -9.20
C ARG A 41 25.93 -10.87 -10.01
N ARG A 42 25.51 -12.09 -10.38
CA ARG A 42 24.21 -12.33 -11.02
C ARG A 42 23.19 -11.64 -10.14
N ARG A 43 22.63 -10.53 -10.65
CA ARG A 43 21.51 -9.88 -9.99
C ARG A 43 20.47 -10.98 -9.75
N PRO A 44 20.08 -11.24 -8.49
CA PRO A 44 19.10 -12.28 -8.22
C PRO A 44 17.93 -12.05 -9.15
N ALA A 45 17.56 -13.10 -9.90
CA ALA A 45 16.43 -13.05 -10.79
C ALA A 45 15.26 -12.47 -10.00
N LYS A 46 14.70 -11.33 -10.46
CA LYS A 46 13.54 -10.73 -9.81
C LYS A 46 12.50 -11.83 -9.71
N SER A 47 12.25 -12.34 -8.50
CA SER A 47 11.14 -13.25 -8.28
C SER A 47 9.93 -12.54 -8.85
N LYS A 48 9.29 -13.14 -9.85
CA LYS A 48 7.99 -12.70 -10.36
C LYS A 48 6.99 -12.96 -9.25
N GLY A 49 6.98 -12.07 -8.23
CA GLY A 49 5.90 -12.03 -7.27
C GLY A 49 4.62 -11.80 -8.03
N ILE A 50 3.54 -12.43 -7.63
CA ILE A 50 2.20 -12.24 -8.18
C ILE A 50 1.82 -10.79 -7.88
N GLN A 51 2.21 -9.86 -8.75
CA GLN A 51 1.73 -8.48 -8.69
C GLN A 51 0.52 -8.38 -9.61
N PRO A 52 -0.60 -7.80 -9.15
CA PRO A 52 -1.72 -7.56 -10.04
C PRO A 52 -1.26 -6.63 -11.16
N SER A 53 -1.49 -7.05 -12.41
CA SER A 53 -1.25 -6.23 -13.60
C SER A 53 -2.21 -5.03 -13.62
N PHE A 54 -1.92 -4.03 -14.41
CA PHE A 54 -2.82 -2.88 -14.59
C PHE A 54 -4.22 -3.32 -15.05
N LYS A 55 -4.32 -4.31 -15.96
CA LYS A 55 -5.59 -4.90 -16.38
C LYS A 55 -6.36 -5.55 -15.23
N ALA A 56 -5.68 -6.29 -14.35
CA ALA A 56 -6.30 -6.87 -13.16
C ALA A 56 -6.81 -5.79 -12.20
N LEU A 57 -6.06 -4.69 -12.01
CA LEU A 57 -6.50 -3.57 -11.19
C LEU A 57 -7.71 -2.86 -11.76
N ILE A 58 -7.80 -2.68 -13.09
CA ILE A 58 -9.01 -2.18 -13.74
C ILE A 58 -10.18 -3.12 -13.48
N GLY A 59 -9.99 -4.43 -13.65
CA GLY A 59 -11.02 -5.43 -13.36
C GLY A 59 -11.50 -5.37 -11.90
N LEU A 60 -10.58 -5.24 -10.94
CA LEU A 60 -10.93 -5.08 -9.52
C LEU A 60 -11.67 -3.77 -9.25
N THR A 61 -11.31 -2.68 -9.94
CA THR A 61 -12.01 -1.38 -9.81
C THR A 61 -13.43 -1.49 -10.35
N LEU A 62 -13.62 -2.14 -11.49
CA LEU A 62 -14.96 -2.40 -12.05
C LEU A 62 -15.79 -3.32 -11.13
N LEU A 63 -15.18 -4.37 -10.59
CA LEU A 63 -15.82 -5.23 -9.60
C LEU A 63 -16.22 -4.45 -8.35
N THR A 64 -15.35 -3.57 -7.86
CA THR A 64 -15.65 -2.68 -6.73
C THR A 64 -16.83 -1.76 -7.04
N ALA A 65 -16.86 -1.16 -8.23
CA ALA A 65 -18.00 -0.33 -8.65
C ALA A 65 -19.30 -1.14 -8.72
N LEU A 66 -19.24 -2.37 -9.21
CA LEU A 66 -20.38 -3.29 -9.24
C LEU A 66 -20.87 -3.63 -7.81
N LEU A 67 -19.95 -3.93 -6.89
CA LEU A 67 -20.28 -4.22 -5.49
C LEU A 67 -20.81 -3.00 -4.72
N LEU A 68 -20.51 -1.79 -5.16
CA LEU A 68 -21.05 -0.55 -4.59
C LEU A 68 -22.45 -0.21 -5.12
N THR A 69 -22.85 -0.78 -6.26
CA THR A 69 -24.15 -0.52 -6.88
C THR A 69 -25.34 -0.78 -5.94
N PRO A 70 -25.40 -1.90 -5.18
CA PRO A 70 -26.50 -2.16 -4.24
C PRO A 70 -26.67 -1.07 -3.17
N PHE A 71 -25.58 -0.43 -2.72
CA PHE A 71 -25.68 0.63 -1.72
C PHE A 71 -26.31 1.92 -2.27
N VAL A 72 -26.19 2.16 -3.58
CA VAL A 72 -26.83 3.31 -4.24
C VAL A 72 -28.33 3.08 -4.45
N PHE A 73 -28.72 1.82 -4.71
CA PHE A 73 -30.11 1.44 -5.01
C PHE A 73 -30.78 0.72 -3.83
N SER A 74 -30.27 0.85 -2.61
CA SER A 74 -30.70 0.08 -1.45
C SER A 74 -32.18 0.24 -1.12
N ASP A 75 -32.71 1.44 -1.17
CA ASP A 75 -34.11 1.72 -0.84
C ASP A 75 -35.05 0.97 -1.77
N TYR A 76 -34.71 0.93 -3.08
CA TYR A 76 -35.57 0.29 -4.06
C TYR A 76 -35.72 -1.21 -3.85
N TYR A 77 -34.61 -1.96 -3.71
CA TYR A 77 -34.68 -3.42 -3.60
C TYR A 77 -35.01 -3.91 -2.18
N LEU A 78 -34.67 -3.14 -1.14
CA LEU A 78 -35.01 -3.51 0.23
C LEU A 78 -36.53 -3.41 0.48
N ASP A 79 -37.19 -2.42 -0.09
CA ASP A 79 -38.65 -2.31 -0.03
C ASP A 79 -39.33 -3.46 -0.79
N GLU A 80 -38.81 -3.81 -1.97
CA GLU A 80 -39.29 -4.95 -2.74
C GLU A 80 -39.07 -6.28 -2.00
N LEU A 81 -37.88 -6.48 -1.37
CA LEU A 81 -37.61 -7.66 -0.56
C LEU A 81 -38.56 -7.77 0.63
N ARG A 82 -38.85 -6.65 1.29
CA ARG A 82 -39.79 -6.59 2.42
C ARG A 82 -41.21 -6.94 2.01
N SER A 83 -41.65 -6.46 0.85
CA SER A 83 -42.99 -6.72 0.33
C SER A 83 -43.20 -8.18 -0.11
N ARG A 84 -42.17 -8.80 -0.72
CA ARG A 84 -42.27 -10.16 -1.25
C ARG A 84 -42.04 -11.25 -0.21
N SER A 85 -41.16 -11.04 0.78
CA SER A 85 -40.82 -12.06 1.78
C SER A 85 -40.45 -11.45 3.12
N VAL A 86 -41.47 -11.31 3.98
CA VAL A 86 -41.27 -10.82 5.35
C VAL A 86 -40.37 -11.74 6.17
N GLU A 87 -40.48 -13.05 5.96
CA GLU A 87 -39.64 -14.04 6.69
C GLU A 87 -38.17 -13.92 6.32
N LEU A 88 -37.87 -13.85 5.02
CA LEU A 88 -36.48 -13.68 4.55
C LEU A 88 -35.91 -12.36 5.03
N HIS A 89 -36.67 -11.26 4.94
CA HIS A 89 -36.27 -9.97 5.44
C HIS A 89 -35.99 -9.99 6.95
N ARG A 90 -36.84 -10.68 7.74
CA ARG A 90 -36.64 -10.85 9.19
C ARG A 90 -35.40 -11.68 9.50
N PHE A 91 -35.17 -12.77 8.77
CA PHE A 91 -33.94 -13.58 8.92
C PHE A 91 -32.67 -12.78 8.65
N LEU A 92 -32.63 -12.08 7.52
CA LEU A 92 -31.46 -11.27 7.10
C LEU A 92 -31.21 -10.07 8.02
N ARG A 93 -32.23 -9.56 8.71
CA ARG A 93 -32.10 -8.52 9.75
C ARG A 93 -31.90 -9.09 11.15
N GLY A 94 -31.98 -10.41 11.28
CA GLY A 94 -31.83 -11.11 12.55
C GLY A 94 -30.43 -10.96 13.13
N GLU A 95 -30.39 -11.03 14.44
CA GLU A 95 -29.18 -10.82 15.23
C GLU A 95 -28.10 -11.86 14.89
N LEU A 96 -28.48 -13.14 14.80
CA LEU A 96 -27.55 -14.22 14.46
C LEU A 96 -26.89 -14.01 13.10
N TYR A 97 -27.64 -13.60 12.09
CA TYR A 97 -27.12 -13.31 10.77
C TYR A 97 -26.11 -12.15 10.80
N LYS A 98 -26.47 -11.06 11.47
CA LYS A 98 -25.62 -9.87 11.61
C LYS A 98 -24.35 -10.17 12.39
N GLN A 99 -24.44 -10.92 13.48
CA GLN A 99 -23.26 -11.32 14.25
C GLN A 99 -22.34 -12.22 13.43
N ALA A 100 -22.86 -13.27 12.81
CA ALA A 100 -22.06 -14.20 12.01
C ALA A 100 -21.34 -13.48 10.86
N THR A 101 -22.06 -12.68 10.09
CA THR A 101 -21.45 -11.91 8.97
C THR A 101 -20.50 -10.81 9.47
N GLY A 102 -20.77 -10.21 10.62
CA GLY A 102 -19.91 -9.23 11.28
C GLY A 102 -18.58 -9.83 11.74
N TYR A 103 -18.58 -11.03 12.32
CA TYR A 103 -17.36 -11.74 12.67
C TYR A 103 -16.53 -12.12 11.45
N VAL A 104 -17.17 -12.54 10.35
CA VAL A 104 -16.48 -12.79 9.08
C VAL A 104 -15.82 -11.49 8.58
N ALA A 105 -16.55 -10.38 8.56
CA ALA A 105 -16.00 -9.09 8.18
C ALA A 105 -14.82 -8.68 9.07
N LEU A 106 -14.94 -8.84 10.39
CA LEU A 106 -13.88 -8.55 11.35
C LEU A 106 -12.63 -9.40 11.09
N ALA A 107 -12.78 -10.70 10.79
CA ALA A 107 -11.66 -11.57 10.43
C ALA A 107 -10.91 -11.05 9.19
N PHE A 108 -11.63 -10.59 8.16
CA PHE A 108 -11.03 -9.95 6.99
C PHE A 108 -10.29 -8.65 7.36
N VAL A 109 -10.85 -7.81 8.23
CA VAL A 109 -10.16 -6.59 8.71
C VAL A 109 -8.86 -6.94 9.44
N VAL A 110 -8.87 -7.96 10.29
CA VAL A 110 -7.64 -8.44 10.98
C VAL A 110 -6.60 -8.91 9.95
N LEU A 111 -7.01 -9.67 8.94
CA LEU A 111 -6.11 -10.10 7.85
C LEU A 111 -5.51 -8.91 7.09
N GLU A 112 -6.31 -7.87 6.82
CA GLU A 112 -5.85 -6.63 6.19
C GLU A 112 -4.79 -5.90 7.04
N MET A 113 -4.94 -5.91 8.36
CA MET A 113 -3.98 -5.29 9.28
C MET A 113 -2.63 -6.01 9.33
N LEU A 114 -2.55 -7.31 8.98
CA LEU A 114 -1.31 -8.08 9.00
C LEU A 114 -0.22 -7.48 8.09
N LEU A 115 -0.58 -6.89 6.94
CA LEU A 115 0.37 -6.19 6.08
C LEU A 115 1.01 -4.99 6.80
N THR A 116 0.22 -4.24 7.55
CA THR A 116 0.68 -3.08 8.31
C THR A 116 1.65 -3.50 9.41
N VAL A 117 1.32 -4.56 10.15
CA VAL A 117 2.18 -5.17 11.19
C VAL A 117 3.52 -5.59 10.57
N ARG A 118 3.50 -6.30 9.45
CA ARG A 118 4.70 -6.75 8.75
C ARG A 118 5.61 -5.59 8.30
N LYS A 119 5.03 -4.49 7.82
CA LYS A 119 5.78 -3.37 7.23
C LYS A 119 6.30 -2.39 8.27
N ARG A 120 5.57 -2.20 9.36
CA ARG A 120 5.84 -1.16 10.39
C ARG A 120 6.14 -1.71 11.76
N GLY A 121 6.08 -3.02 11.96
CA GLY A 121 6.35 -3.66 13.25
C GLY A 121 7.73 -3.27 13.77
N ARG A 122 7.76 -2.61 14.95
CA ARG A 122 8.95 -2.29 15.73
C ARG A 122 8.76 -2.84 17.14
N GLY A 123 9.85 -3.14 17.84
CA GLY A 123 9.76 -3.73 19.17
C GLY A 123 9.29 -5.19 19.14
N TRP A 124 8.44 -5.60 20.08
CA TRP A 124 7.97 -6.99 20.23
C TRP A 124 7.18 -7.50 19.02
N ILE A 125 6.47 -6.61 18.29
CA ILE A 125 5.73 -6.96 17.08
C ILE A 125 6.67 -7.31 15.90
N ALA A 126 7.89 -6.76 15.87
CA ALA A 126 8.88 -7.06 14.84
C ALA A 126 9.36 -8.52 14.88
N ASN A 127 9.16 -9.23 15.99
CA ASN A 127 9.51 -10.64 16.15
C ASN A 127 8.53 -11.59 15.43
N ILE A 128 7.37 -11.11 14.99
CA ILE A 128 6.41 -11.90 14.22
C ILE A 128 6.90 -12.01 12.77
N LYS A 129 7.58 -13.12 12.47
CA LYS A 129 8.06 -13.43 11.11
C LYS A 129 6.93 -14.02 10.28
N LEU A 130 6.15 -13.18 9.62
CA LEU A 130 5.13 -13.63 8.67
C LEU A 130 5.80 -14.25 7.43
N PRO A 131 5.43 -15.46 6.99
CA PRO A 131 5.97 -16.12 5.81
C PRO A 131 5.62 -15.36 4.52
N GLY A 132 6.39 -15.59 3.46
CA GLY A 132 6.13 -15.03 2.13
C GLY A 132 6.84 -13.68 1.87
N SER A 133 6.76 -13.19 0.64
CA SER A 133 7.37 -11.93 0.21
C SER A 133 6.48 -10.71 0.54
N VAL A 134 7.08 -9.51 0.63
CA VAL A 134 6.31 -8.25 0.78
C VAL A 134 5.39 -8.03 -0.41
N LEU A 135 5.79 -8.49 -1.61
CA LEU A 135 4.97 -8.40 -2.82
C LEU A 135 3.73 -9.29 -2.73
N PHE A 136 3.88 -10.50 -2.19
CA PHE A 136 2.75 -11.40 -1.93
C PHE A 136 1.73 -10.72 -0.99
N TRP A 137 2.18 -10.21 0.15
CA TRP A 137 1.30 -9.57 1.13
C TRP A 137 0.62 -8.30 0.59
N ARG A 138 1.32 -7.52 -0.28
CA ARG A 138 0.70 -6.38 -0.96
C ARG A 138 -0.41 -6.83 -1.91
N SER A 139 -0.19 -7.86 -2.69
CA SER A 139 -1.21 -8.41 -3.60
C SER A 139 -2.37 -8.99 -2.82
N PHE A 140 -2.08 -9.78 -1.78
CA PHE A 140 -3.08 -10.33 -0.87
C PHE A 140 -3.98 -9.23 -0.29
N HIS A 141 -3.38 -8.15 0.24
CA HIS A 141 -4.11 -7.01 0.78
C HIS A 141 -5.05 -6.36 -0.27
N ILE A 142 -4.63 -6.21 -1.51
CA ILE A 142 -5.48 -5.64 -2.57
C ILE A 142 -6.69 -6.54 -2.86
N PHE A 143 -6.49 -7.86 -2.98
CA PHE A 143 -7.57 -8.80 -3.27
C PHE A 143 -8.49 -8.99 -2.07
N ALA A 144 -7.94 -9.10 -0.87
CA ALA A 144 -8.71 -9.26 0.36
C ALA A 144 -9.54 -8.00 0.67
N GLY A 145 -9.02 -6.79 0.36
CA GLY A 145 -9.78 -5.55 0.49
C GLY A 145 -11.02 -5.51 -0.40
N VAL A 146 -10.93 -5.99 -1.65
CA VAL A 146 -12.11 -6.09 -2.53
C VAL A 146 -13.06 -7.20 -2.04
N ALA A 147 -12.53 -8.33 -1.55
CA ALA A 147 -13.34 -9.40 -0.96
C ALA A 147 -14.06 -8.92 0.31
N LEU A 148 -13.39 -8.11 1.15
CA LEU A 148 -14.01 -7.49 2.32
C LEU A 148 -15.20 -6.60 1.93
N LEU A 149 -15.14 -5.88 0.81
CA LEU A 149 -16.28 -5.11 0.32
C LEU A 149 -17.49 -6.00 0.01
N ALA A 150 -17.27 -7.19 -0.60
CA ALA A 150 -18.36 -8.14 -0.81
C ALA A 150 -18.92 -8.69 0.52
N VAL A 151 -18.06 -8.96 1.50
CA VAL A 151 -18.49 -9.39 2.85
C VAL A 151 -19.28 -8.29 3.55
N VAL A 152 -18.86 -7.02 3.43
CA VAL A 152 -19.60 -5.86 3.98
C VAL A 152 -20.95 -5.70 3.30
N LEU A 153 -21.04 -5.92 1.98
CA LEU A 153 -22.31 -5.93 1.27
C LEU A 153 -23.27 -7.00 1.82
N VAL A 154 -22.77 -8.21 2.05
CA VAL A 154 -23.56 -9.28 2.67
C VAL A 154 -23.97 -8.93 4.10
N HIS A 155 -23.05 -8.36 4.91
CA HIS A 155 -23.32 -7.97 6.30
C HIS A 155 -24.39 -6.87 6.41
N THR A 156 -24.33 -5.88 5.53
CA THR A 156 -25.24 -4.73 5.54
C THR A 156 -26.47 -4.92 4.66
N LEU A 157 -26.45 -5.93 3.78
CA LEU A 157 -27.44 -6.08 2.68
C LEU A 157 -27.51 -4.85 1.77
N GLY A 158 -26.42 -4.09 1.67
CA GLY A 158 -26.40 -2.83 0.94
C GLY A 158 -27.19 -1.70 1.60
N ALA A 159 -27.74 -1.90 2.83
CA ALA A 159 -28.50 -0.88 3.52
C ALA A 159 -27.66 0.38 3.75
N ASN A 160 -28.25 1.52 3.46
CA ASN A 160 -27.68 2.85 3.65
C ASN A 160 -28.65 3.70 4.50
N GLY A 161 -28.18 4.83 5.01
CA GLY A 161 -29.02 5.73 5.83
C GLY A 161 -28.24 6.94 6.31
N LEU A 162 -28.82 7.71 7.22
CA LEU A 162 -28.22 8.90 7.83
C LEU A 162 -27.97 8.65 9.33
N ASN A 163 -27.09 7.72 9.65
CA ASN A 163 -26.74 7.37 11.02
C ASN A 163 -25.25 7.07 11.14
N PHE A 164 -24.77 6.77 12.36
CA PHE A 164 -23.36 6.45 12.61
C PHE A 164 -22.85 5.32 11.71
N ASN A 165 -23.64 4.26 11.51
CA ASN A 165 -23.25 3.12 10.67
C ASN A 165 -23.12 3.52 9.19
N ALA A 166 -23.92 4.47 8.71
CA ALA A 166 -23.77 5.00 7.35
C ALA A 166 -22.48 5.79 7.19
N VAL A 167 -22.13 6.65 8.16
CA VAL A 167 -20.85 7.38 8.13
C VAL A 167 -19.67 6.40 8.19
N PHE A 168 -19.75 5.38 9.02
CA PHE A 168 -18.75 4.31 9.09
C PHE A 168 -18.59 3.59 7.75
N LEU A 169 -19.68 3.28 7.08
CA LEU A 169 -19.70 2.66 5.76
C LEU A 169 -19.04 3.57 4.69
N TRP A 170 -19.36 4.87 4.70
CA TRP A 170 -18.72 5.83 3.79
C TRP A 170 -17.22 5.97 4.01
N VAL A 171 -16.75 5.94 5.25
CA VAL A 171 -15.32 5.92 5.56
C VAL A 171 -14.66 4.63 5.04
N PHE A 172 -15.32 3.48 5.17
CA PHE A 172 -14.86 2.22 4.59
C PHE A 172 -14.76 2.30 3.06
N PHE A 173 -15.75 2.86 2.38
CA PHE A 173 -15.70 3.07 0.93
C PHE A 173 -14.55 4.00 0.52
N ALA A 174 -14.36 5.12 1.23
CA ALA A 174 -13.25 6.02 1.00
C ALA A 174 -11.90 5.31 1.18
N THR A 175 -11.77 4.44 2.19
CA THR A 175 -10.57 3.62 2.42
C THR A 175 -10.29 2.71 1.22
N THR A 176 -11.30 1.99 0.74
CA THR A 176 -11.17 1.05 -0.39
C THR A 176 -10.87 1.79 -1.70
N LEU A 177 -11.62 2.85 -1.99
CA LEU A 177 -11.47 3.62 -3.23
C LEU A 177 -10.13 4.34 -3.30
N THR A 178 -9.66 4.95 -2.21
CA THR A 178 -8.33 5.59 -2.18
C THR A 178 -7.22 4.58 -2.44
N ALA A 179 -7.33 3.36 -1.92
CA ALA A 179 -6.37 2.28 -2.18
C ALA A 179 -6.34 1.88 -3.66
N LEU A 180 -7.51 1.58 -4.24
CA LEU A 180 -7.62 1.11 -5.64
C LEU A 180 -7.21 2.19 -6.64
N VAL A 181 -7.70 3.42 -6.48
CA VAL A 181 -7.32 4.55 -7.35
C VAL A 181 -5.83 4.81 -7.24
N GLY A 182 -5.26 4.82 -6.04
CA GLY A 182 -3.84 5.06 -5.82
C GLY A 182 -2.96 4.00 -6.46
N VAL A 183 -3.23 2.72 -6.20
CA VAL A 183 -2.45 1.60 -6.76
C VAL A 183 -2.66 1.49 -8.27
N GLY A 184 -3.89 1.67 -8.76
CA GLY A 184 -4.20 1.63 -10.19
C GLY A 184 -3.47 2.72 -10.97
N THR A 185 -3.50 3.96 -10.49
CA THR A 185 -2.80 5.08 -11.11
C THR A 185 -1.28 4.90 -11.08
N GLU A 186 -0.72 4.48 -9.93
CA GLU A 186 0.70 4.20 -9.82
C GLU A 186 1.14 3.12 -10.82
N THR A 187 0.41 2.00 -10.89
CA THR A 187 0.73 0.89 -11.78
C THR A 187 0.59 1.32 -13.25
N GLY A 188 -0.45 2.07 -13.60
CA GLY A 188 -0.65 2.58 -14.94
C GLY A 188 0.48 3.52 -15.39
N ILE A 189 1.00 4.37 -14.51
CA ILE A 189 2.17 5.23 -14.79
C ILE A 189 3.43 4.37 -14.96
N VAL A 190 3.63 3.36 -14.12
CA VAL A 190 4.80 2.47 -14.18
C VAL A 190 4.80 1.67 -15.48
N GLU A 191 3.67 1.10 -15.89
CA GLU A 191 3.54 0.30 -17.12
C GLU A 191 3.47 1.15 -18.39
N SER A 192 3.17 2.46 -18.30
CA SER A 192 3.13 3.36 -19.45
C SER A 192 4.49 3.45 -20.16
N THR A 193 4.49 3.49 -21.47
CA THR A 193 5.69 3.73 -22.30
C THR A 193 6.09 5.21 -22.38
N ARG A 194 5.24 6.13 -21.92
CA ARG A 194 5.48 7.58 -21.95
C ARG A 194 6.62 7.96 -21.00
N LYS A 195 7.54 8.80 -21.47
CA LYS A 195 8.66 9.34 -20.68
C LYS A 195 8.27 10.59 -19.90
N SER A 196 7.30 11.38 -20.41
CA SER A 196 6.80 12.61 -19.80
C SER A 196 5.27 12.63 -19.76
N PHE A 197 4.70 13.28 -18.74
CA PHE A 197 3.26 13.33 -18.43
C PHE A 197 2.71 14.76 -18.39
N GLY A 198 3.36 15.69 -19.08
CA GLY A 198 2.96 17.09 -19.15
C GLY A 198 3.96 18.04 -18.49
N LYS A 199 3.58 19.31 -18.42
CA LYS A 199 4.34 20.38 -17.77
C LYS A 199 3.51 20.92 -16.60
N LEU A 200 4.18 21.24 -15.47
CA LEU A 200 3.53 21.91 -14.36
C LEU A 200 3.13 23.35 -14.78
N PRO A 201 1.86 23.74 -14.58
CA PRO A 201 1.37 25.04 -15.06
C PRO A 201 2.08 26.23 -14.43
N ILE A 202 2.55 26.12 -13.17
CA ILE A 202 3.18 27.21 -12.43
C ILE A 202 4.68 27.31 -12.72
N THR A 203 5.39 26.20 -12.91
CA THR A 203 6.86 26.18 -13.02
C THR A 203 7.37 25.80 -14.41
N GLY A 204 6.49 25.43 -15.35
CA GLY A 204 6.87 24.94 -16.67
C GLY A 204 7.68 23.62 -16.66
N ARG A 205 7.91 23.05 -15.51
CA ARG A 205 8.78 21.88 -15.32
C ARG A 205 8.13 20.63 -15.90
N VAL A 206 8.88 19.87 -16.69
CA VAL A 206 8.40 18.61 -17.29
C VAL A 206 8.24 17.55 -16.18
N LEU A 207 7.05 16.99 -16.11
CA LEU A 207 6.73 15.88 -15.19
C LEU A 207 7.25 14.57 -15.77
N THR A 208 8.33 14.04 -15.19
CA THR A 208 8.87 12.71 -15.52
C THR A 208 8.29 11.65 -14.59
N LYS A 209 8.38 10.36 -14.98
CA LYS A 209 7.85 9.22 -14.20
C LYS A 209 8.24 9.23 -12.73
N GLY A 210 9.51 9.42 -12.44
CA GLY A 210 10.04 9.27 -11.08
C GLY A 210 9.43 10.27 -10.08
N PRO A 211 9.51 11.58 -10.31
CA PRO A 211 8.87 12.59 -9.46
C PRO A 211 7.35 12.43 -9.37
N LEU A 212 6.68 12.11 -10.50
CA LEU A 212 5.24 11.93 -10.54
C LEU A 212 4.79 10.76 -9.64
N ILE A 213 5.44 9.59 -9.75
CA ILE A 213 5.13 8.42 -8.92
C ILE A 213 5.37 8.73 -7.44
N ARG A 214 6.48 9.43 -7.09
CA ARG A 214 6.77 9.77 -5.68
C ARG A 214 5.71 10.71 -5.10
N GLY A 215 5.35 11.76 -5.83
CA GLY A 215 4.32 12.71 -5.41
C GLY A 215 2.96 12.04 -5.25
N LEU A 216 2.52 11.30 -6.25
CA LEU A 216 1.27 10.57 -6.23
C LEU A 216 1.22 9.57 -5.06
N ARG A 217 2.29 8.78 -4.89
CA ARG A 217 2.38 7.81 -3.78
C ARG A 217 2.32 8.49 -2.41
N ALA A 218 2.92 9.65 -2.24
CA ALA A 218 2.87 10.38 -0.98
C ALA A 218 1.43 10.80 -0.66
N VAL A 219 0.71 11.34 -1.63
CA VAL A 219 -0.66 11.82 -1.45
C VAL A 219 -1.63 10.67 -1.19
N TRP A 220 -1.71 9.68 -2.10
CA TRP A 220 -2.69 8.62 -1.95
C TRP A 220 -2.42 7.72 -0.73
N LEU A 221 -1.13 7.48 -0.40
CA LEU A 221 -0.78 6.68 0.78
C LEU A 221 -1.13 7.42 2.07
N ALA A 222 -0.91 8.73 2.13
CA ALA A 222 -1.30 9.54 3.29
C ALA A 222 -2.83 9.54 3.46
N SER A 223 -3.59 9.75 2.38
CA SER A 223 -5.06 9.71 2.39
C SER A 223 -5.58 8.33 2.82
N HIS A 224 -5.01 7.25 2.24
CA HIS A 224 -5.40 5.89 2.61
C HIS A 224 -5.14 5.59 4.09
N ILE A 225 -3.95 5.95 4.60
CA ILE A 225 -3.62 5.76 6.03
C ILE A 225 -4.57 6.56 6.93
N PHE A 226 -4.88 7.79 6.55
CA PHE A 226 -5.84 8.62 7.29
C PHE A 226 -7.20 7.93 7.40
N PHE A 227 -7.77 7.49 6.27
CA PHE A 227 -9.06 6.79 6.28
C PHE A 227 -9.01 5.45 7.02
N VAL A 228 -7.91 4.70 6.94
CA VAL A 228 -7.70 3.48 7.73
C VAL A 228 -7.72 3.76 9.24
N CYS A 229 -7.07 4.85 9.70
CA CYS A 229 -7.09 5.23 11.10
C CYS A 229 -8.50 5.62 11.57
N VAL A 230 -9.20 6.43 10.79
CA VAL A 230 -10.60 6.82 11.09
C VAL A 230 -11.50 5.57 11.09
N PHE A 231 -11.36 4.70 10.09
CA PHE A 231 -12.08 3.44 10.01
C PHE A 231 -11.84 2.56 11.25
N ALA A 232 -10.60 2.40 11.69
CA ALA A 232 -10.27 1.56 12.85
C ALA A 232 -10.93 2.10 14.14
N VAL A 233 -10.92 3.42 14.34
CA VAL A 233 -11.60 4.04 15.49
C VAL A 233 -13.11 3.81 15.41
N MET A 234 -13.72 4.06 14.25
CA MET A 234 -15.17 3.86 14.06
C MET A 234 -15.57 2.39 14.18
N LEU A 235 -14.70 1.44 13.78
CA LEU A 235 -14.94 0.01 13.95
C LEU A 235 -15.05 -0.36 15.43
N VAL A 236 -14.17 0.16 16.28
CA VAL A 236 -14.24 -0.07 17.74
C VAL A 236 -15.57 0.45 18.29
N PHE A 237 -15.96 1.67 17.92
CA PHE A 237 -17.27 2.21 18.32
C PHE A 237 -18.45 1.42 17.77
N HIS A 238 -18.38 0.99 16.50
CA HIS A 238 -19.41 0.15 15.89
C HIS A 238 -19.62 -1.15 16.66
N ILE A 239 -18.54 -1.85 17.01
CA ILE A 239 -18.59 -3.08 17.79
C ILE A 239 -19.16 -2.79 19.18
N ALA A 240 -18.64 -1.77 19.87
CA ALA A 240 -19.12 -1.41 21.22
C ALA A 240 -20.62 -1.08 21.24
N LEU A 241 -21.09 -0.29 20.27
CA LEU A 241 -22.50 0.06 20.15
C LEU A 241 -23.36 -1.15 19.78
N ALA A 242 -22.88 -2.04 18.92
CA ALA A 242 -23.60 -3.27 18.56
C ALA A 242 -23.84 -4.16 19.78
N TYR A 243 -22.87 -4.26 20.70
CA TYR A 243 -23.03 -5.03 21.94
C TYR A 243 -23.80 -4.30 23.04
N TYR A 244 -23.77 -2.96 23.06
CA TYR A 244 -24.47 -2.18 24.08
C TYR A 244 -25.99 -2.13 23.85
N TYR A 245 -26.42 -2.15 22.59
CA TYR A 245 -27.83 -2.02 22.21
C TYR A 245 -28.49 -3.35 21.78
N GLN A 246 -27.88 -4.48 22.11
CA GLN A 246 -28.46 -5.81 21.92
C GLN A 246 -29.50 -6.16 22.98
#